data_7ef5cdbf37f6317b315bb755bfa3f7ba
#
_entry.id   7ef5cdbf37f6317b315bb755bfa3f7ba
#
_cell.length_a   1.000
_cell.length_b   1.000
_cell.length_c   1.000
_cell.angle_alpha   90.00
_cell.angle_beta   90.00
_cell.angle_gamma   90.00
#
_symmetry.space_group_name_H-M   'P 1'
#
loop_
_entity.id
_entity.type
_entity.pdbx_description
1 polymer ?
#
loop_
_entity_poly.entity_id
_entity_poly.type
_entity_poly.pdbx_seq_one_letter_code
_entity_poly.pdbx_strand_id
1 'polypeptide(L)'
;KVLLKPQFLANTIYLWIGYFCLMFAFYFVASWTPKMLVDAGLSTIQGVSAGIYLQAGGIVGAIIIELLASRLKITMLTSAYLMMCVISMLIYGFGNLDLFGLMLCASIMGFFLIGAMIGLYAIAPGVYPASHRVTGIGSAIGLGRIGAIIAPFLGGWILEFGVETSQIITVFALPLIIASIAVSKIKLAGTLSE
;
A
#
# COMPACT_ATOMS: atom_id res chain seq x y z
N LYS A 1 9.07 -14.99 19.92
CA LYS A 1 9.85 -16.23 19.70
C LYS A 1 9.12 -17.25 18.81
N VAL A 2 7.79 -17.45 18.94
CA VAL A 2 7.05 -18.47 18.16
C VAL A 2 6.96 -18.12 16.68
N LEU A 3 6.75 -16.86 16.33
CA LEU A 3 6.65 -16.39 14.93
C LEU A 3 7.96 -16.54 14.15
N LEU A 4 9.08 -16.63 14.85
CA LEU A 4 10.43 -16.78 14.28
C LEU A 4 10.87 -18.26 14.20
N LYS A 5 9.98 -19.22 14.46
CA LYS A 5 10.25 -20.64 14.21
C LYS A 5 10.40 -20.87 12.70
N PRO A 6 11.26 -21.81 12.25
CA PRO A 6 11.53 -22.05 10.84
C PRO A 6 10.28 -22.22 9.98
N GLN A 7 9.24 -22.86 10.53
CA GLN A 7 7.97 -23.12 9.83
C GLN A 7 7.14 -21.85 9.54
N PHE A 8 7.29 -20.77 10.32
CA PHE A 8 6.54 -19.51 10.14
C PHE A 8 7.41 -18.36 9.66
N LEU A 9 8.75 -18.49 9.81
CA LEU A 9 9.70 -17.40 9.63
C LEU A 9 9.54 -16.70 8.26
N ALA A 10 9.53 -17.47 7.19
CA ALA A 10 9.45 -16.91 5.84
C ALA A 10 8.16 -16.12 5.64
N ASN A 11 7.01 -16.72 5.97
CA ASN A 11 5.72 -16.06 5.85
C ASN A 11 5.59 -14.83 6.76
N THR A 12 6.16 -14.90 7.97
CA THR A 12 6.20 -13.77 8.91
C THR A 12 6.98 -12.60 8.31
N ILE A 13 8.18 -12.85 7.77
CA ILE A 13 9.01 -11.82 7.14
C ILE A 13 8.30 -11.22 5.92
N TYR A 14 7.72 -12.06 5.05
CA TYR A 14 6.98 -11.56 3.89
C TYR A 14 5.78 -10.69 4.30
N LEU A 15 5.06 -11.08 5.34
CA LEU A 15 3.94 -10.31 5.86
C LEU A 15 4.40 -8.98 6.45
N TRP A 16 5.48 -8.98 7.21
CA TRP A 16 6.09 -7.78 7.79
C TRP A 16 6.55 -6.79 6.71
N ILE A 17 7.23 -7.28 5.68
CA ILE A 17 7.64 -6.46 4.52
C ILE A 17 6.41 -5.88 3.82
N GLY A 18 5.39 -6.71 3.56
CA GLY A 18 4.15 -6.28 2.92
C GLY A 18 3.48 -5.14 3.68
N TYR A 19 3.26 -5.30 4.99
CA TYR A 19 2.64 -4.26 5.82
C TYR A 19 3.48 -3.00 5.94
N PHE A 20 4.80 -3.14 6.17
CA PHE A 20 5.70 -1.99 6.29
C PHE A 20 5.69 -1.15 5.01
N CYS A 21 5.98 -1.78 3.86
CA CYS A 21 6.08 -1.07 2.59
C CYS A 21 4.73 -0.46 2.16
N LEU A 22 3.62 -1.19 2.35
CA LEU A 22 2.29 -0.69 2.01
C LEU A 22 1.91 0.51 2.88
N MET A 23 2.04 0.41 4.20
CA MET A 23 1.72 1.53 5.09
C MET A 23 2.66 2.72 4.89
N PHE A 24 3.93 2.47 4.60
CA PHE A 24 4.89 3.52 4.24
C PHE A 24 4.41 4.30 3.02
N ALA A 25 4.06 3.63 1.92
CA ALA A 25 3.55 4.29 0.73
C ALA A 25 2.18 4.97 0.97
N PHE A 26 1.26 4.28 1.66
CA PHE A 26 -0.09 4.81 1.93
C PHE A 26 -0.07 6.11 2.71
N TYR A 27 0.68 6.17 3.81
CA TYR A 27 0.72 7.37 4.65
C TYR A 27 1.48 8.52 3.98
N PHE A 28 2.47 8.24 3.13
CA PHE A 28 3.06 9.26 2.26
C PHE A 28 2.01 9.83 1.30
N VAL A 29 1.35 9.00 0.52
CA VAL A 29 0.33 9.42 -0.46
C VAL A 29 -0.78 10.22 0.23
N ALA A 30 -1.32 9.72 1.34
CA ALA A 30 -2.40 10.37 2.07
C ALA A 30 -2.00 11.75 2.63
N SER A 31 -0.75 11.91 3.08
CA SER A 31 -0.28 13.16 3.69
C SER A 31 0.17 14.19 2.67
N TRP A 32 0.82 13.76 1.58
CA TRP A 32 1.53 14.68 0.69
C TRP A 32 0.81 14.95 -0.63
N THR A 33 -0.11 14.09 -1.09
CA THR A 33 -0.87 14.34 -2.32
C THR A 33 -1.58 15.69 -2.33
N PRO A 34 -2.27 16.11 -1.27
CA PRO A 34 -2.91 17.45 -1.24
C PRO A 34 -1.90 18.59 -1.40
N LYS A 35 -0.77 18.49 -0.70
CA LYS A 35 0.27 19.54 -0.75
C LYS A 35 0.92 19.60 -2.13
N MET A 36 1.27 18.46 -2.72
CA MET A 36 1.88 18.40 -4.06
C MET A 36 1.00 19.08 -5.12
N LEU A 37 -0.32 18.95 -5.02
CA LEU A 37 -1.25 19.60 -5.91
C LEU A 37 -1.29 21.12 -5.71
N VAL A 38 -1.23 21.59 -4.48
CA VAL A 38 -1.16 23.02 -4.16
C VAL A 38 0.16 23.60 -4.66
N ASP A 39 1.27 22.91 -4.46
CA ASP A 39 2.59 23.33 -4.95
C ASP A 39 2.64 23.34 -6.51
N ALA A 40 1.83 22.50 -7.17
CA ALA A 40 1.63 22.53 -8.63
C ALA A 40 0.72 23.67 -9.13
N GLY A 41 0.29 24.61 -8.24
CA GLY A 41 -0.50 25.78 -8.59
C GLY A 41 -2.01 25.60 -8.46
N LEU A 42 -2.49 24.49 -7.91
CA LEU A 42 -3.92 24.27 -7.65
C LEU A 42 -4.35 24.96 -6.35
N SER A 43 -5.64 25.29 -6.25
CA SER A 43 -6.19 25.83 -5.01
C SER A 43 -6.15 24.82 -3.86
N THR A 44 -6.13 25.29 -2.62
CA THR A 44 -6.18 24.44 -1.43
C THR A 44 -7.39 23.52 -1.43
N ILE A 45 -8.54 23.99 -1.92
CA ILE A 45 -9.77 23.21 -2.04
C ILE A 45 -9.56 22.03 -3.01
N GLN A 46 -8.93 22.27 -4.15
CA GLN A 46 -8.62 21.24 -5.13
C GLN A 46 -7.61 20.22 -4.58
N GLY A 47 -6.59 20.66 -3.85
CA GLY A 47 -5.65 19.77 -3.17
C GLY A 47 -6.34 18.85 -2.16
N VAL A 48 -7.21 19.38 -1.31
CA VAL A 48 -7.99 18.59 -0.34
C VAL A 48 -8.95 17.63 -1.06
N SER A 49 -9.55 18.04 -2.17
CA SER A 49 -10.45 17.20 -2.97
C SER A 49 -9.75 15.94 -3.46
N ALA A 50 -8.47 15.98 -3.79
CA ALA A 50 -7.72 14.78 -4.19
C ALA A 50 -7.72 13.68 -3.11
N GLY A 51 -7.68 14.06 -1.84
CA GLY A 51 -7.85 13.12 -0.72
C GLY A 51 -9.22 12.44 -0.74
N ILE A 52 -10.28 13.16 -1.10
CA ILE A 52 -11.64 12.60 -1.24
C ILE A 52 -11.68 11.60 -2.39
N TYR A 53 -11.11 11.96 -3.55
CA TYR A 53 -11.04 11.06 -4.71
C TYR A 53 -10.22 9.79 -4.39
N LEU A 54 -9.11 9.92 -3.70
CA LEU A 54 -8.29 8.79 -3.25
C LEU A 54 -9.10 7.84 -2.34
N GLN A 55 -9.84 8.38 -1.38
CA GLN A 55 -10.65 7.56 -0.47
C GLN A 55 -11.86 6.93 -1.21
N ALA A 56 -12.51 7.66 -2.10
CA ALA A 56 -13.61 7.13 -2.91
C ALA A 56 -13.16 5.97 -3.79
N GLY A 57 -12.03 6.13 -4.50
CA GLY A 57 -11.41 5.04 -5.26
C GLY A 57 -11.07 3.85 -4.37
N GLY A 58 -10.56 4.13 -3.17
CA GLY A 58 -10.20 3.10 -2.20
C GLY A 58 -11.38 2.25 -1.73
N ILE A 59 -12.54 2.86 -1.50
CA ILE A 59 -13.77 2.13 -1.15
C ILE A 59 -14.14 1.15 -2.26
N VAL A 60 -14.12 1.61 -3.51
CA VAL A 60 -14.41 0.74 -4.67
C VAL A 60 -13.37 -0.38 -4.78
N GLY A 61 -12.08 -0.05 -4.61
CA GLY A 61 -10.98 -1.02 -4.63
C GLY A 61 -11.11 -2.10 -3.56
N ALA A 62 -11.53 -1.72 -2.34
CA ALA A 62 -11.79 -2.65 -1.24
C ALA A 62 -12.92 -3.62 -1.57
N ILE A 63 -14.03 -3.14 -2.12
CA ILE A 63 -15.16 -3.98 -2.53
C ILE A 63 -14.75 -4.94 -3.65
N ILE A 64 -14.05 -4.44 -4.66
CA ILE A 64 -13.66 -5.25 -5.81
C ILE A 64 -12.66 -6.35 -5.41
N ILE A 65 -11.68 -6.06 -4.55
CA ILE A 65 -10.72 -7.09 -4.12
C ILE A 65 -11.40 -8.20 -3.33
N GLU A 66 -12.39 -7.89 -2.48
CA GLU A 66 -13.16 -8.88 -1.75
C GLU A 66 -13.99 -9.77 -2.69
N LEU A 67 -14.65 -9.18 -3.67
CA LEU A 67 -15.41 -9.93 -4.66
C LEU A 67 -14.52 -10.86 -5.49
N LEU A 68 -13.36 -10.39 -5.91
CA LEU A 68 -12.40 -11.18 -6.68
C LEU A 68 -11.70 -12.26 -5.84
N ALA A 69 -11.49 -12.03 -4.54
CA ALA A 69 -10.88 -12.98 -3.63
C ALA A 69 -11.68 -14.30 -3.49
N SER A 70 -12.98 -14.28 -3.81
CA SER A 70 -13.81 -15.49 -3.86
C SER A 70 -13.45 -16.44 -5.03
N ARG A 71 -12.79 -15.92 -6.07
CA ARG A 71 -12.45 -16.66 -7.30
C ARG A 71 -10.96 -16.76 -7.57
N LEU A 72 -10.17 -15.88 -7.01
CA LEU A 72 -8.73 -15.77 -7.25
C LEU A 72 -7.94 -15.93 -5.95
N LYS A 73 -6.69 -16.38 -6.05
CA LYS A 73 -5.79 -16.46 -4.89
C LYS A 73 -5.53 -15.04 -4.36
N ILE A 74 -5.96 -14.77 -3.14
CA ILE A 74 -5.86 -13.44 -2.51
C ILE A 74 -4.42 -12.90 -2.49
N THR A 75 -3.41 -13.75 -2.33
CA THR A 75 -2.00 -13.34 -2.34
C THR A 75 -1.56 -12.82 -3.70
N MET A 76 -1.96 -13.47 -4.80
CA MET A 76 -1.66 -13.01 -6.16
C MET A 76 -2.44 -11.74 -6.50
N LEU A 77 -3.70 -11.68 -6.09
CA LEU A 77 -4.55 -10.52 -6.31
C LEU A 77 -4.00 -9.28 -5.58
N THR A 78 -3.63 -9.43 -4.31
CA THR A 78 -3.01 -8.34 -3.53
C THR A 78 -1.67 -7.91 -4.12
N SER A 79 -0.85 -8.85 -4.58
CA SER A 79 0.41 -8.58 -5.27
C SER A 79 0.19 -7.77 -6.55
N ALA A 80 -0.83 -8.13 -7.36
CA ALA A 80 -1.20 -7.38 -8.56
C ALA A 80 -1.66 -5.95 -8.22
N TYR A 81 -2.49 -5.78 -7.18
CA TYR A 81 -2.91 -4.47 -6.71
C TYR A 81 -1.72 -3.58 -6.31
N LEU A 82 -0.74 -4.14 -5.59
CA LEU A 82 0.49 -3.43 -5.23
C LEU A 82 1.27 -2.98 -6.47
N MET A 83 1.40 -3.84 -7.46
CA MET A 83 2.11 -3.51 -8.71
C MET A 83 1.37 -2.45 -9.52
N MET A 84 0.04 -2.56 -9.65
CA MET A 84 -0.78 -1.55 -10.33
C MET A 84 -0.77 -0.21 -9.59
N CYS A 85 -0.64 -0.23 -8.25
CA CYS A 85 -0.43 0.97 -7.47
C CYS A 85 0.89 1.67 -7.83
N VAL A 86 1.99 0.93 -7.99
CA VAL A 86 3.27 1.50 -8.47
C VAL A 86 3.08 2.21 -9.79
N ILE A 87 2.43 1.56 -10.76
CA ILE A 87 2.18 2.14 -12.08
C ILE A 87 1.37 3.42 -11.96
N SER A 88 0.28 3.42 -11.18
CA SER A 88 -0.55 4.62 -10.99
C SER A 88 0.20 5.75 -10.28
N MET A 89 1.07 5.45 -9.31
CA MET A 89 1.92 6.44 -8.66
C MET A 89 2.92 7.06 -9.64
N LEU A 90 3.54 6.26 -10.50
CA LEU A 90 4.47 6.77 -11.52
C LEU A 90 3.74 7.64 -12.56
N ILE A 91 2.55 7.23 -13.01
CA ILE A 91 1.72 8.06 -13.90
C ILE A 91 1.36 9.39 -13.24
N TYR A 92 1.02 9.38 -11.95
CA TYR A 92 0.72 10.60 -11.19
C TYR A 92 1.94 11.52 -11.08
N GLY A 93 3.14 10.97 -10.87
CA GLY A 93 4.37 11.74 -10.68
C GLY A 93 4.98 12.30 -11.97
N PHE A 94 4.90 11.55 -13.06
CA PHE A 94 5.55 11.89 -14.33
C PHE A 94 4.58 12.34 -15.42
N GLY A 95 3.28 12.11 -15.24
CA GLY A 95 2.27 12.47 -16.23
C GLY A 95 2.01 13.98 -16.24
N ASN A 96 2.03 14.59 -17.42
CA ASN A 96 1.53 15.95 -17.63
C ASN A 96 0.00 15.93 -17.64
N LEU A 97 -0.61 15.68 -16.48
CA LEU A 97 -2.05 15.51 -16.33
C LEU A 97 -2.70 16.85 -16.03
N ASP A 98 -3.85 17.09 -16.64
CA ASP A 98 -4.75 18.18 -16.25
C ASP A 98 -5.41 17.85 -14.89
N LEU A 99 -6.19 18.81 -14.36
CA LEU A 99 -6.85 18.65 -13.06
C LEU A 99 -7.72 17.38 -13.02
N PHE A 100 -8.47 17.10 -14.05
CA PHE A 100 -9.33 15.92 -14.11
C PHE A 100 -8.49 14.63 -14.11
N GLY A 101 -7.41 14.59 -14.89
CA GLY A 101 -6.47 13.47 -14.93
C GLY A 101 -5.80 13.22 -13.57
N LEU A 102 -5.41 14.29 -12.84
CA LEU A 102 -4.84 14.17 -11.49
C LEU A 102 -5.84 13.59 -10.50
N MET A 103 -7.09 14.04 -10.51
CA MET A 103 -8.15 13.52 -9.63
C MET A 103 -8.49 12.06 -9.94
N LEU A 104 -8.59 11.71 -11.24
CA LEU A 104 -8.81 10.34 -11.67
C LEU A 104 -7.64 9.43 -11.26
N CYS A 105 -6.41 9.88 -11.46
CA CYS A 105 -5.23 9.13 -11.07
C CYS A 105 -5.16 8.95 -9.55
N ALA A 106 -5.52 9.96 -8.75
CA ALA A 106 -5.63 9.84 -7.30
C ALA A 106 -6.68 8.79 -6.90
N SER A 107 -7.83 8.75 -7.57
CA SER A 107 -8.84 7.69 -7.37
C SER A 107 -8.29 6.30 -7.69
N ILE A 108 -7.56 6.14 -8.79
CA ILE A 108 -6.96 4.88 -9.20
C ILE A 108 -5.87 4.45 -8.20
N MET A 109 -5.04 5.38 -7.73
CA MET A 109 -4.07 5.12 -6.67
C MET A 109 -4.77 4.62 -5.41
N GLY A 110 -5.83 5.30 -4.97
CA GLY A 110 -6.62 4.89 -3.82
C GLY A 110 -7.23 3.50 -3.99
N PHE A 111 -7.79 3.22 -5.16
CA PHE A 111 -8.36 1.92 -5.52
C PHE A 111 -7.36 0.78 -5.26
N PHE A 112 -6.15 0.89 -5.78
CA PHE A 112 -5.14 -0.15 -5.63
C PHE A 112 -4.52 -0.16 -4.23
N LEU A 113 -4.27 0.99 -3.64
CA LEU A 113 -3.56 1.13 -2.36
C LEU A 113 -4.41 0.62 -1.19
N ILE A 114 -5.66 1.08 -1.10
CA ILE A 114 -6.61 0.66 -0.05
C ILE A 114 -7.06 -0.78 -0.32
N GLY A 115 -7.31 -1.14 -1.57
CA GLY A 115 -7.61 -2.53 -1.92
C GLY A 115 -6.48 -3.49 -1.51
N ALA A 116 -5.22 -3.15 -1.76
CA ALA A 116 -4.08 -3.94 -1.30
C ALA A 116 -4.01 -4.04 0.24
N MET A 117 -4.40 -2.99 0.96
CA MET A 117 -4.47 -3.00 2.43
C MET A 117 -5.51 -4.00 2.93
N ILE A 118 -6.71 -4.00 2.33
CA ILE A 118 -7.76 -4.99 2.63
C ILE A 118 -7.28 -6.40 2.29
N GLY A 119 -6.60 -6.57 1.14
CA GLY A 119 -5.99 -7.84 0.76
C GLY A 119 -4.99 -8.37 1.79
N LEU A 120 -4.12 -7.51 2.34
CA LEU A 120 -3.19 -7.91 3.41
C LEU A 120 -3.93 -8.27 4.71
N TYR A 121 -5.00 -7.56 5.06
CA TYR A 121 -5.82 -7.92 6.21
C TYR A 121 -6.51 -9.26 6.03
N ALA A 122 -6.91 -9.62 4.81
CA ALA A 122 -7.49 -10.93 4.49
C ALA A 122 -6.44 -12.06 4.49
N ILE A 123 -5.20 -11.78 4.06
CA ILE A 123 -4.09 -12.75 4.04
C ILE A 123 -3.61 -13.09 5.45
N ALA A 124 -3.44 -12.09 6.30
CA ALA A 124 -2.76 -12.23 7.59
C ALA A 124 -3.34 -13.33 8.52
N PRO A 125 -4.67 -13.49 8.66
CA PRO A 125 -5.25 -14.58 9.46
C PRO A 125 -4.95 -15.98 8.93
N GLY A 126 -4.78 -16.13 7.61
CA GLY A 126 -4.51 -17.42 6.97
C GLY A 126 -3.05 -17.88 7.07
N VAL A 127 -2.15 -17.03 7.55
CA VAL A 127 -0.71 -17.36 7.69
C VAL A 127 -0.42 -18.17 8.95
N TYR A 128 -1.21 -18.00 10.01
CA TYR A 128 -0.94 -18.56 11.33
C TYR A 128 -2.07 -19.46 11.83
N PRO A 129 -1.75 -20.52 12.58
CA PRO A 129 -2.75 -21.29 13.32
C PRO A 129 -3.45 -20.40 14.36
N ALA A 130 -4.66 -20.80 14.77
CA ALA A 130 -5.53 -20.01 15.65
C ALA A 130 -4.82 -19.53 16.94
N SER A 131 -3.97 -20.37 17.52
CA SER A 131 -3.22 -20.06 18.76
C SER A 131 -2.19 -18.92 18.65
N HIS A 132 -1.74 -18.59 17.42
CA HIS A 132 -0.69 -17.59 17.19
C HIS A 132 -1.15 -16.45 16.27
N ARG A 133 -2.38 -16.52 15.78
CA ARG A 133 -2.94 -15.60 14.79
C ARG A 133 -2.93 -14.14 15.27
N VAL A 134 -3.42 -13.88 16.48
CA VAL A 134 -3.49 -12.53 17.05
C VAL A 134 -2.09 -11.90 17.17
N THR A 135 -1.12 -12.66 17.69
CA THR A 135 0.26 -12.18 17.82
C THR A 135 0.89 -11.93 16.45
N GLY A 136 0.64 -12.82 15.48
CA GLY A 136 1.17 -12.69 14.11
C GLY A 136 0.64 -11.45 13.42
N ILE A 137 -0.67 -11.25 13.42
CA ILE A 137 -1.33 -10.08 12.82
C ILE A 137 -0.88 -8.80 13.54
N GLY A 138 -0.92 -8.79 14.87
CA GLY A 138 -0.51 -7.63 15.66
C GLY A 138 0.93 -7.20 15.42
N SER A 139 1.86 -8.17 15.28
CA SER A 139 3.26 -7.87 14.97
C SER A 139 3.44 -7.27 13.57
N ALA A 140 2.69 -7.75 12.57
CA ALA A 140 2.75 -7.24 11.20
C ALA A 140 2.19 -5.81 11.11
N ILE A 141 1.03 -5.56 11.72
CA ILE A 141 0.45 -4.22 11.81
C ILE A 141 1.37 -3.28 12.59
N GLY A 142 1.94 -3.72 13.70
CA GLY A 142 2.88 -2.92 14.50
C GLY A 142 4.09 -2.47 13.70
N LEU A 143 4.71 -3.37 12.93
CA LEU A 143 5.80 -3.02 12.02
C LEU A 143 5.32 -2.07 10.91
N GLY A 144 4.14 -2.30 10.35
CA GLY A 144 3.55 -1.39 9.38
C GLY A 144 3.40 0.03 9.92
N ARG A 145 3.01 0.19 11.19
CA ARG A 145 2.90 1.51 11.85
C ARG A 145 4.22 2.26 11.91
N ILE A 146 5.35 1.58 12.00
CA ILE A 146 6.67 2.23 11.91
C ILE A 146 6.83 2.88 10.53
N GLY A 147 6.48 2.17 9.45
CA GLY A 147 6.45 2.75 8.10
C GLY A 147 5.52 3.94 7.99
N ALA A 148 4.32 3.86 8.58
CA ALA A 148 3.34 4.94 8.61
C ALA A 148 3.85 6.20 9.29
N ILE A 149 4.63 6.06 10.37
CA ILE A 149 5.23 7.20 11.10
C ILE A 149 6.38 7.80 10.31
N ILE A 150 7.27 6.97 9.77
CA ILE A 150 8.49 7.43 9.07
C ILE A 150 8.13 8.13 7.76
N ALA A 151 7.13 7.68 7.03
CA ALA A 151 6.84 8.15 5.68
C ALA A 151 6.55 9.66 5.57
N PRO A 152 5.67 10.27 6.40
CA PRO A 152 5.43 11.71 6.35
C PRO A 152 6.67 12.55 6.67
N PHE A 153 7.49 12.10 7.63
CA PHE A 153 8.74 12.80 8.00
C PHE A 153 9.76 12.74 6.87
N LEU A 154 9.99 11.56 6.28
CA LEU A 154 10.89 11.42 5.14
C LEU A 154 10.40 12.23 3.94
N GLY A 155 9.11 12.21 3.65
CA GLY A 155 8.54 13.02 2.58
C GLY A 155 8.80 14.51 2.77
N GLY A 156 8.59 15.04 3.98
CA GLY A 156 8.88 16.42 4.33
C GLY A 156 10.35 16.76 4.19
N TRP A 157 11.20 15.90 4.75
CA TRP A 157 12.65 16.11 4.70
C TRP A 157 13.19 16.11 3.26
N ILE A 158 12.75 15.20 2.41
CA ILE A 158 13.17 15.15 1.01
C ILE A 158 12.69 16.39 0.25
N LEU A 159 11.47 16.89 0.54
CA LEU A 159 10.94 18.12 -0.08
C LEU A 159 11.76 19.37 0.28
N GLU A 160 12.33 19.46 1.48
CA GLU A 160 13.20 20.57 1.89
C GLU A 160 14.47 20.68 1.06
N PHE A 161 14.94 19.57 0.47
CA PHE A 161 16.08 19.58 -0.46
C PHE A 161 15.73 20.00 -1.89
N GLY A 162 14.50 20.43 -2.15
CA GLY A 162 14.06 20.86 -3.48
C GLY A 162 13.97 19.75 -4.51
N VAL A 163 13.79 18.51 -4.04
CA VAL A 163 13.62 17.33 -4.92
C VAL A 163 12.26 17.43 -5.61
N GLU A 164 12.23 17.13 -6.91
CA GLU A 164 11.00 17.18 -7.70
C GLU A 164 9.96 16.16 -7.22
N THR A 165 8.69 16.53 -7.33
CA THR A 165 7.54 15.70 -6.94
C THR A 165 7.58 14.29 -7.58
N SER A 166 7.99 14.21 -8.85
CA SER A 166 8.13 12.95 -9.59
C SER A 166 9.15 12.00 -8.97
N GLN A 167 10.28 12.53 -8.53
CA GLN A 167 11.35 11.76 -7.89
C GLN A 167 10.91 11.27 -6.49
N ILE A 168 10.23 12.13 -5.72
CA ILE A 168 9.73 11.75 -4.40
C ILE A 168 8.71 10.62 -4.52
N ILE A 169 7.75 10.74 -5.43
CA ILE A 169 6.74 9.68 -5.67
C ILE A 169 7.43 8.36 -6.02
N THR A 170 8.50 8.40 -6.82
CA THR A 170 9.27 7.20 -7.18
C THR A 170 9.87 6.52 -5.95
N VAL A 171 10.48 7.30 -5.04
CA VAL A 171 11.06 6.77 -3.79
C VAL A 171 10.03 6.02 -2.96
N PHE A 172 8.79 6.52 -2.89
CA PHE A 172 7.71 5.88 -2.12
C PHE A 172 6.97 4.78 -2.87
N ALA A 173 7.05 4.75 -4.22
CA ALA A 173 6.50 3.68 -5.04
C ALA A 173 7.39 2.41 -5.04
N LEU A 174 8.70 2.55 -5.05
CA LEU A 174 9.64 1.42 -5.11
C LEU A 174 9.43 0.36 -4.00
N PRO A 175 9.20 0.71 -2.73
CA PRO A 175 8.91 -0.27 -1.69
C PRO A 175 7.70 -1.16 -1.98
N LEU A 176 6.70 -0.67 -2.75
CA LEU A 176 5.54 -1.47 -3.13
C LEU A 176 5.90 -2.63 -4.07
N ILE A 177 6.95 -2.51 -4.87
CA ILE A 177 7.48 -3.61 -5.69
C ILE A 177 8.00 -4.72 -4.77
N ILE A 178 8.75 -4.36 -3.75
CA ILE A 178 9.26 -5.31 -2.75
C ILE A 178 8.09 -5.98 -2.02
N ALA A 179 7.07 -5.19 -1.63
CA ALA A 179 5.84 -5.70 -1.02
C ALA A 179 5.12 -6.70 -1.95
N SER A 180 4.97 -6.35 -3.24
CA SER A 180 4.32 -7.21 -4.24
C SER A 180 5.01 -8.58 -4.33
N ILE A 181 6.34 -8.58 -4.44
CA ILE A 181 7.14 -9.81 -4.50
C ILE A 181 7.03 -10.61 -3.19
N ALA A 182 7.09 -9.94 -2.04
CA ALA A 182 6.98 -10.59 -0.74
C ALA A 182 5.59 -11.24 -0.56
N VAL A 183 4.52 -10.50 -0.86
CA VAL A 183 3.14 -10.98 -0.71
C VAL A 183 2.83 -12.14 -1.64
N SER A 184 3.35 -12.14 -2.87
CA SER A 184 3.16 -13.26 -3.82
C SER A 184 3.76 -14.58 -3.33
N LYS A 185 4.78 -14.53 -2.46
CA LYS A 185 5.46 -15.70 -1.88
C LYS A 185 4.82 -16.22 -0.60
N ILE A 186 3.82 -15.54 -0.03
CA ILE A 186 3.12 -15.98 1.17
C ILE A 186 2.33 -17.26 0.88
N LYS A 187 2.55 -18.28 1.69
CA LYS A 187 1.80 -19.54 1.67
C LYS A 187 0.79 -19.55 2.81
N LEU A 188 -0.48 -19.71 2.50
CA LEU A 188 -1.55 -19.83 3.49
C LEU A 188 -1.53 -21.23 4.12
N ALA A 189 -1.88 -21.32 5.41
CA ALA A 189 -1.81 -22.57 6.17
C ALA A 189 -2.65 -23.72 5.56
N GLY A 190 -3.73 -23.41 4.84
CA GLY A 190 -4.54 -24.40 4.11
C GLY A 190 -3.87 -25.03 2.89
N THR A 191 -2.73 -24.50 2.42
CA THR A 191 -1.96 -25.05 1.28
C THR A 191 -0.75 -25.88 1.72
N LEU A 192 -0.55 -26.05 3.03
CA LEU A 192 0.56 -26.83 3.61
C LEU A 192 0.16 -28.25 4.00
N SER A 193 -1.10 -28.66 3.72
CA SER A 193 -1.66 -29.98 4.04
C SER A 193 -1.80 -30.90 2.81
N GLU A 194 -1.21 -30.56 1.70
CA GLU A 194 -1.00 -31.41 0.52
C GLU A 194 0.50 -31.56 0.30
#